data_832146acb88bb55f958f86713559c50e
#
_entry.id   832146acb88bb55f958f86713559c50e
#
_cell.length_a   1.000
_cell.length_b   1.000
_cell.length_c   1.000
_cell.angle_alpha   90.00
_cell.angle_beta   90.00
_cell.angle_gamma   90.00
#
_symmetry.space_group_name_H-M   'P 1'
#
loop_
_entity.id
_entity.type
_entity.pdbx_description
1 polymer ?
#
loop_
_entity_poly.entity_id
_entity_poly.type
_entity_poly.pdbx_seq_one_letter_code
_entity_poly.pdbx_strand_id
1 'polypeptide(L)'
;MRVIYLNFRVLKQSLLLALCFAVTAGLFAFAVLRQPFAFPTAAQSAPIVYRVKTDEKVVALSFDISWGTRTPGPVLDILKKENLRCTFFLSGPWVRKYPEIAKRIAADGHEIGSHGYRHINLSQLPKEKIKEEIATAHQIIFNVTGKEPRLIRTPNGDWDEKVVKAAQELGYTVIQWDVDSLDWKNPGVVTIVRRVLKLVRPGTIVLLHASDSCRQTDKALPEVIAGLRQQGYKMVTVSELLRYGPGVLD
;
A
#
# COMPACT_ATOMS: atom_id res chain seq x y z
N MET A 1 29.59 34.59 56.56
CA MET A 1 28.58 33.52 56.36
C MET A 1 27.31 34.20 55.80
N ARG A 2 26.97 33.98 54.52
CA ARG A 2 25.71 34.54 53.96
C ARG A 2 24.59 33.55 54.21
N VAL A 3 23.58 33.95 54.99
CA VAL A 3 22.38 33.15 55.23
C VAL A 3 21.41 33.41 54.08
N ILE A 4 21.09 32.36 53.30
CA ILE A 4 20.12 32.45 52.21
C ILE A 4 18.74 32.11 52.82
N TYR A 5 17.85 33.07 52.92
CA TYR A 5 16.47 32.83 53.31
C TYR A 5 15.67 32.31 52.09
N LEU A 6 15.30 31.02 52.13
CA LEU A 6 14.39 30.43 51.13
C LEU A 6 12.95 30.84 51.47
N ASN A 7 12.33 31.63 50.61
CA ASN A 7 10.93 32.01 50.76
C ASN A 7 10.01 30.84 50.33
N PHE A 8 9.51 30.12 51.31
CA PHE A 8 8.67 28.92 51.11
C PHE A 8 7.39 29.17 50.27
N ARG A 9 6.85 30.41 50.27
CA ARG A 9 5.70 30.79 49.43
C ARG A 9 6.08 30.84 47.96
N VAL A 10 7.23 31.41 47.63
CA VAL A 10 7.74 31.49 46.24
C VAL A 10 8.07 30.10 45.71
N LEU A 11 8.68 29.26 46.56
CA LEU A 11 8.99 27.87 46.18
C LEU A 11 7.73 27.04 45.88
N LYS A 12 6.67 27.15 46.70
CA LYS A 12 5.37 26.53 46.46
C LYS A 12 4.70 27.00 45.16
N GLN A 13 4.73 28.31 44.92
CA GLN A 13 4.14 28.86 43.66
C GLN A 13 4.89 28.41 42.43
N SER A 14 6.23 28.37 42.49
CA SER A 14 7.07 27.88 41.38
C SER A 14 6.84 26.39 41.12
N LEU A 15 6.68 25.56 42.16
CA LEU A 15 6.35 24.13 42.03
C LEU A 15 4.96 23.90 41.43
N LEU A 16 3.96 24.69 41.83
CA LEU A 16 2.60 24.62 41.25
C LEU A 16 2.59 25.02 39.78
N LEU A 17 3.30 26.06 39.39
CA LEU A 17 3.42 26.50 37.99
C LEU A 17 4.15 25.46 37.14
N ALA A 18 5.23 24.86 37.66
CA ALA A 18 5.94 23.79 36.97
C ALA A 18 5.07 22.54 36.76
N LEU A 19 4.26 22.17 37.76
CA LEU A 19 3.32 21.04 37.68
C LEU A 19 2.20 21.32 36.65
N CYS A 20 1.62 22.53 36.66
CA CYS A 20 0.62 22.93 35.68
C CYS A 20 1.20 22.90 34.25
N PHE A 21 2.44 23.38 34.06
CA PHE A 21 3.09 23.35 32.76
C PHE A 21 3.38 21.92 32.28
N ALA A 22 3.81 21.03 33.18
CA ALA A 22 4.04 19.62 32.87
C ALA A 22 2.74 18.88 32.46
N VAL A 23 1.62 19.17 33.18
CA VAL A 23 0.31 18.58 32.88
C VAL A 23 -0.23 19.10 31.53
N THR A 24 -0.12 20.40 31.27
CA THR A 24 -0.59 20.99 30.01
C THR A 24 0.27 20.52 28.82
N ALA A 25 1.59 20.42 28.97
CA ALA A 25 2.49 19.87 27.97
C ALA A 25 2.20 18.38 27.70
N GLY A 26 1.92 17.61 28.77
CA GLY A 26 1.54 16.19 28.66
C GLY A 26 0.20 16.01 27.93
N LEU A 27 -0.81 16.82 28.25
CA LEU A 27 -2.11 16.81 27.57
C LEU A 27 -2.00 17.24 26.10
N PHE A 28 -1.17 18.23 25.79
CA PHE A 28 -0.91 18.67 24.43
C PHE A 28 -0.19 17.60 23.62
N ALA A 29 0.87 16.98 24.18
CA ALA A 29 1.57 15.87 23.54
C ALA A 29 0.63 14.67 23.31
N PHE A 30 -0.21 14.33 24.28
CA PHE A 30 -1.21 13.27 24.17
C PHE A 30 -2.27 13.57 23.10
N ALA A 31 -2.73 14.84 23.00
CA ALA A 31 -3.67 15.28 21.97
C ALA A 31 -3.05 15.25 20.57
N VAL A 32 -1.78 15.66 20.43
CA VAL A 32 -1.05 15.63 19.14
C VAL A 32 -0.75 14.21 18.71
N LEU A 33 -0.37 13.32 19.64
CA LEU A 33 -0.09 11.91 19.34
C LEU A 33 -1.35 11.07 19.08
N ARG A 34 -2.52 11.52 19.52
CA ARG A 34 -3.81 10.90 19.26
C ARG A 34 -4.62 11.56 18.15
N GLN A 35 -4.07 12.56 17.47
CA GLN A 35 -4.74 13.00 16.25
C GLN A 35 -4.79 11.78 15.30
N PRO A 36 -6.00 11.24 15.00
CA PRO A 36 -6.09 10.28 13.92
C PRO A 36 -5.47 10.99 12.71
N PHE A 37 -4.52 10.33 12.04
CA PHE A 37 -4.05 10.80 10.76
C PHE A 37 -5.32 11.01 9.92
N ALA A 38 -5.84 12.24 9.93
CA ALA A 38 -6.87 12.62 8.99
C ALA A 38 -6.18 12.61 7.63
N PHE A 39 -6.35 11.51 6.90
CA PHE A 39 -6.14 11.56 5.47
C PHE A 39 -6.97 12.75 4.99
N PRO A 40 -6.40 13.69 4.21
CA PRO A 40 -7.20 14.74 3.63
C PRO A 40 -8.41 14.05 3.02
N THR A 41 -9.61 14.51 3.39
CA THR A 41 -10.87 14.04 2.81
C THR A 41 -10.68 14.17 1.32
N ALA A 42 -10.45 13.03 0.68
CA ALA A 42 -10.16 12.98 -0.75
C ALA A 42 -11.33 13.70 -1.44
N ALA A 43 -11.04 14.76 -2.15
CA ALA A 43 -11.91 15.23 -3.20
C ALA A 43 -12.35 13.96 -3.92
N GLN A 44 -13.67 13.68 -3.96
CA GLN A 44 -14.32 12.43 -4.35
C GLN A 44 -13.41 11.58 -5.23
N SER A 45 -12.63 10.69 -4.62
CA SER A 45 -11.79 9.75 -5.35
C SER A 45 -12.73 8.88 -6.17
N ALA A 46 -12.38 8.66 -7.43
CA ALA A 46 -13.11 7.71 -8.26
C ALA A 46 -13.40 6.45 -7.44
N PRO A 47 -14.60 5.85 -7.56
CA PRO A 47 -14.97 4.67 -6.78
C PRO A 47 -13.99 3.50 -6.98
N ILE A 48 -13.21 3.57 -8.04
CA ILE A 48 -12.14 2.64 -8.42
C ILE A 48 -11.02 3.43 -9.10
N VAL A 49 -9.77 3.10 -8.81
CA VAL A 49 -8.61 3.84 -9.29
C VAL A 49 -7.76 2.98 -10.23
N TYR A 50 -7.62 3.43 -11.47
CA TYR A 50 -6.72 2.85 -12.47
C TYR A 50 -5.37 3.58 -12.52
N ARG A 51 -5.40 4.90 -12.36
CA ARG A 51 -4.24 5.80 -12.29
C ARG A 51 -4.58 7.05 -11.48
N VAL A 52 -3.60 7.90 -11.25
CA VAL A 52 -3.79 9.22 -10.63
C VAL A 52 -3.64 10.31 -11.68
N LYS A 53 -4.52 11.30 -11.67
CA LYS A 53 -4.40 12.47 -12.55
C LYS A 53 -3.36 13.42 -11.97
N THR A 54 -2.18 13.45 -12.60
CA THR A 54 -1.07 14.32 -12.22
C THR A 54 -0.16 14.58 -13.43
N ASP A 55 0.55 15.68 -13.41
CA ASP A 55 1.61 16.00 -14.38
C ASP A 55 3.01 15.63 -13.85
N GLU A 56 3.10 15.27 -12.56
CA GLU A 56 4.34 14.82 -11.93
C GLU A 56 4.77 13.46 -12.48
N LYS A 57 6.05 13.32 -12.83
CA LYS A 57 6.64 12.05 -13.27
C LYS A 57 6.76 11.06 -12.09
N VAL A 58 5.63 10.58 -11.63
CA VAL A 58 5.51 9.61 -10.54
C VAL A 58 4.65 8.43 -10.97
N VAL A 59 5.03 7.22 -10.58
CA VAL A 59 4.33 5.97 -10.91
C VAL A 59 4.38 5.01 -9.73
N ALA A 60 3.45 4.04 -9.68
CA ALA A 60 3.48 2.95 -8.72
C ALA A 60 3.70 1.61 -9.43
N LEU A 61 4.73 0.87 -9.01
CA LEU A 61 4.85 -0.55 -9.34
C LEU A 61 4.07 -1.34 -8.31
N SER A 62 3.19 -2.21 -8.76
CA SER A 62 2.35 -3.02 -7.87
C SER A 62 2.34 -4.48 -8.29
N PHE A 63 2.34 -5.37 -7.30
CA PHE A 63 2.51 -6.81 -7.49
C PHE A 63 1.36 -7.59 -6.89
N ASP A 64 0.75 -8.48 -7.67
CA ASP A 64 -0.25 -9.42 -7.18
C ASP A 64 0.41 -10.75 -6.81
N ILE A 65 0.06 -11.31 -5.64
CA ILE A 65 0.55 -12.60 -5.19
C ILE A 65 -0.59 -13.48 -4.72
N SER A 66 -0.76 -14.64 -5.37
CA SER A 66 -1.77 -15.64 -5.00
C SER A 66 -1.21 -17.05 -4.83
N TRP A 67 -0.03 -17.35 -5.40
CA TRP A 67 0.57 -18.70 -5.30
C TRP A 67 2.07 -18.72 -5.55
N GLY A 68 2.69 -19.75 -4.96
CA GLY A 68 4.11 -20.03 -5.14
C GLY A 68 5.02 -19.25 -4.20
N THR A 69 6.32 -19.58 -4.25
CA THR A 69 7.35 -19.02 -3.35
C THR A 69 8.65 -18.69 -4.07
N ARG A 70 8.79 -19.10 -5.34
CA ARG A 70 10.03 -18.93 -6.12
C ARG A 70 10.21 -17.51 -6.63
N THR A 71 9.13 -16.88 -7.09
CA THR A 71 9.17 -15.53 -7.67
C THR A 71 9.23 -14.41 -6.62
N PRO A 72 8.52 -14.49 -5.46
CA PRO A 72 8.53 -13.40 -4.49
C PRO A 72 9.91 -13.06 -3.93
N GLY A 73 10.72 -14.08 -3.60
CA GLY A 73 12.06 -13.88 -3.02
C GLY A 73 12.96 -13.01 -3.90
N PRO A 74 13.26 -13.42 -5.15
CA PRO A 74 14.04 -12.63 -6.11
C PRO A 74 13.48 -11.22 -6.36
N VAL A 75 12.15 -11.05 -6.46
CA VAL A 75 11.52 -9.72 -6.60
C VAL A 75 11.85 -8.83 -5.40
N LEU A 76 11.70 -9.34 -4.18
CA LEU A 76 12.01 -8.59 -2.95
C LEU A 76 13.51 -8.25 -2.85
N ASP A 77 14.39 -9.16 -3.26
CA ASP A 77 15.85 -8.91 -3.26
C ASP A 77 16.22 -7.77 -4.23
N ILE A 78 15.60 -7.74 -5.41
CA ILE A 78 15.79 -6.66 -6.38
C ILE A 78 15.27 -5.33 -5.81
N LEU A 79 14.06 -5.28 -5.29
CA LEU A 79 13.48 -4.05 -4.73
C LEU A 79 14.31 -3.51 -3.55
N LYS A 80 14.83 -4.40 -2.71
CA LYS A 80 15.73 -4.03 -1.61
C LYS A 80 17.04 -3.45 -2.13
N LYS A 81 17.68 -4.10 -3.12
CA LYS A 81 18.91 -3.60 -3.78
C LYS A 81 18.69 -2.23 -4.40
N GLU A 82 17.54 -2.01 -5.01
CA GLU A 82 17.16 -0.75 -5.66
C GLU A 82 16.64 0.31 -4.68
N ASN A 83 16.53 -0.01 -3.38
CA ASN A 83 15.97 0.84 -2.32
C ASN A 83 14.57 1.37 -2.68
N LEU A 84 13.73 0.49 -3.22
CA LEU A 84 12.37 0.81 -3.64
C LEU A 84 11.33 0.16 -2.73
N ARG A 85 10.29 0.93 -2.38
CA ARG A 85 9.07 0.42 -1.77
C ARG A 85 7.98 0.39 -2.83
N CYS A 86 7.29 -0.74 -2.90
CA CYS A 86 6.20 -0.98 -3.85
C CYS A 86 4.96 -1.44 -3.09
N THR A 87 3.85 -1.63 -3.80
CA THR A 87 2.61 -2.15 -3.23
C THR A 87 2.41 -3.60 -3.64
N PHE A 88 2.12 -4.46 -2.66
CA PHE A 88 1.83 -5.87 -2.87
C PHE A 88 0.39 -6.17 -2.49
N PHE A 89 -0.40 -6.70 -3.42
CA PHE A 89 -1.75 -7.19 -3.19
C PHE A 89 -1.70 -8.70 -2.92
N LEU A 90 -1.99 -9.08 -1.68
CA LEU A 90 -1.81 -10.45 -1.20
C LEU A 90 -3.15 -11.18 -1.06
N SER A 91 -3.25 -12.40 -1.59
CA SER A 91 -4.41 -13.24 -1.33
C SER A 91 -4.32 -13.91 0.05
N GLY A 92 -5.45 -14.00 0.77
CA GLY A 92 -5.50 -14.55 2.13
C GLY A 92 -4.93 -15.96 2.28
N PRO A 93 -5.30 -16.94 1.43
CA PRO A 93 -4.76 -18.29 1.49
C PRO A 93 -3.25 -18.36 1.27
N TRP A 94 -2.70 -17.52 0.39
CA TRP A 94 -1.27 -17.46 0.18
C TRP A 94 -0.53 -16.93 1.41
N VAL A 95 -1.04 -15.85 2.04
CA VAL A 95 -0.48 -15.30 3.29
C VAL A 95 -0.50 -16.33 4.41
N ARG A 96 -1.60 -17.07 4.56
CA ARG A 96 -1.72 -18.14 5.57
C ARG A 96 -0.72 -19.27 5.32
N LYS A 97 -0.51 -19.63 4.06
CA LYS A 97 0.39 -20.73 3.67
C LYS A 97 1.87 -20.35 3.75
N TYR A 98 2.20 -19.09 3.47
CA TYR A 98 3.57 -18.60 3.39
C TYR A 98 3.80 -17.35 4.25
N PRO A 99 3.54 -17.45 5.58
CA PRO A 99 3.55 -16.30 6.47
C PRO A 99 4.90 -15.58 6.53
N GLU A 100 6.01 -16.32 6.39
CA GLU A 100 7.35 -15.71 6.48
C GLU A 100 7.66 -14.78 5.29
N ILE A 101 7.15 -15.10 4.09
CA ILE A 101 7.32 -14.21 2.94
C ILE A 101 6.44 -12.97 3.12
N ALA A 102 5.19 -13.14 3.58
CA ALA A 102 4.30 -12.02 3.86
C ALA A 102 4.86 -11.08 4.96
N LYS A 103 5.44 -11.63 6.02
CA LYS A 103 6.16 -10.86 7.05
C LYS A 103 7.36 -10.12 6.47
N ARG A 104 8.12 -10.76 5.58
CA ARG A 104 9.26 -10.12 4.89
C ARG A 104 8.79 -8.91 4.08
N ILE A 105 7.71 -9.03 3.30
CA ILE A 105 7.13 -7.90 2.54
C ILE A 105 6.84 -6.71 3.46
N ALA A 106 6.23 -6.98 4.62
CA ALA A 106 5.95 -5.96 5.63
C ALA A 106 7.21 -5.36 6.27
N ALA A 107 8.21 -6.20 6.59
CA ALA A 107 9.46 -5.80 7.24
C ALA A 107 10.38 -4.99 6.31
N ASP A 108 10.40 -5.31 5.01
CA ASP A 108 11.11 -4.55 3.98
C ASP A 108 10.43 -3.19 3.67
N GLY A 109 9.30 -2.88 4.35
CA GLY A 109 8.62 -1.59 4.28
C GLY A 109 7.72 -1.40 3.06
N HIS A 110 7.36 -2.48 2.39
CA HIS A 110 6.40 -2.43 1.28
C HIS A 110 4.98 -2.18 1.78
N GLU A 111 4.17 -1.55 0.96
CA GLU A 111 2.74 -1.40 1.21
C GLU A 111 2.02 -2.72 0.93
N ILE A 112 1.08 -3.09 1.81
CA ILE A 112 0.29 -4.30 1.67
C ILE A 112 -1.17 -3.93 1.41
N GLY A 113 -1.69 -4.40 0.28
CA GLY A 113 -3.10 -4.42 -0.07
C GLY A 113 -3.67 -5.85 -0.03
N SER A 114 -4.97 -5.95 -0.14
CA SER A 114 -5.69 -7.22 -0.24
C SER A 114 -5.91 -7.63 -1.69
N HIS A 115 -5.74 -8.92 -2.00
CA HIS A 115 -6.16 -9.53 -3.27
C HIS A 115 -7.30 -10.54 -3.07
N GLY A 116 -8.15 -10.28 -2.07
CA GLY A 116 -9.27 -11.15 -1.72
C GLY A 116 -8.85 -12.44 -1.03
N TYR A 117 -9.85 -13.32 -0.80
CA TYR A 117 -9.60 -14.60 -0.15
C TYR A 117 -9.41 -15.72 -1.16
N ARG A 118 -10.41 -16.11 -1.94
CA ARG A 118 -10.36 -17.31 -2.80
C ARG A 118 -9.88 -17.07 -4.23
N HIS A 119 -9.45 -15.87 -4.62
CA HIS A 119 -9.08 -15.52 -5.99
C HIS A 119 -10.16 -15.88 -7.03
N ILE A 120 -11.41 -15.45 -6.77
CA ILE A 120 -12.58 -15.67 -7.62
C ILE A 120 -13.16 -14.33 -8.09
N ASN A 121 -13.98 -14.36 -9.13
CA ASN A 121 -14.70 -13.19 -9.60
C ASN A 121 -15.75 -12.76 -8.57
N LEU A 122 -15.50 -11.62 -7.93
CA LEU A 122 -16.35 -11.11 -6.85
C LEU A 122 -17.70 -10.61 -7.36
N SER A 123 -17.80 -10.13 -8.60
CA SER A 123 -19.04 -9.67 -9.21
C SER A 123 -20.13 -10.77 -9.29
N GLN A 124 -19.70 -12.03 -9.29
CA GLN A 124 -20.63 -13.18 -9.31
C GLN A 124 -21.25 -13.52 -7.95
N LEU A 125 -20.80 -12.86 -6.88
CA LEU A 125 -21.26 -13.14 -5.53
C LEU A 125 -22.34 -12.17 -5.07
N PRO A 126 -23.24 -12.60 -4.15
CA PRO A 126 -24.08 -11.69 -3.38
C PRO A 126 -23.21 -10.75 -2.52
N LYS A 127 -23.70 -9.53 -2.25
CA LYS A 127 -22.96 -8.48 -1.53
C LYS A 127 -22.37 -8.95 -0.20
N GLU A 128 -23.13 -9.69 0.59
CA GLU A 128 -22.66 -10.17 1.90
C GLU A 128 -21.51 -11.19 1.75
N LYS A 129 -21.52 -12.00 0.69
CA LYS A 129 -20.42 -12.92 0.39
C LYS A 129 -19.18 -12.19 -0.10
N ILE A 130 -19.33 -11.07 -0.83
CA ILE A 130 -18.21 -10.20 -1.19
C ILE A 130 -17.56 -9.64 0.08
N LYS A 131 -18.34 -9.13 1.02
CA LYS A 131 -17.83 -8.62 2.30
C LYS A 131 -17.11 -9.72 3.10
N GLU A 132 -17.65 -10.93 3.14
CA GLU A 132 -17.02 -12.08 3.80
C GLU A 132 -15.66 -12.41 3.19
N GLU A 133 -15.54 -12.43 1.85
CA GLU A 133 -14.28 -12.63 1.12
C GLU A 133 -13.24 -11.58 1.48
N ILE A 134 -13.63 -10.30 1.48
CA ILE A 134 -12.74 -9.18 1.81
C ILE A 134 -12.32 -9.22 3.28
N ALA A 135 -13.29 -9.39 4.20
CA ALA A 135 -13.03 -9.41 5.64
C ALA A 135 -12.16 -10.60 6.06
N THR A 136 -12.39 -11.77 5.46
CA THR A 136 -11.58 -12.97 5.74
C THR A 136 -10.13 -12.76 5.31
N ALA A 137 -9.89 -12.21 4.11
CA ALA A 137 -8.54 -11.88 3.64
C ALA A 137 -7.88 -10.82 4.53
N HIS A 138 -8.62 -9.77 4.90
CA HIS A 138 -8.17 -8.71 5.81
C HIS A 138 -7.60 -9.29 7.11
N GLN A 139 -8.41 -10.11 7.80
CA GLN A 139 -8.03 -10.66 9.09
C GLN A 139 -6.77 -11.54 9.00
N ILE A 140 -6.63 -12.33 7.93
CA ILE A 140 -5.46 -13.17 7.71
C ILE A 140 -4.21 -12.29 7.47
N ILE A 141 -4.32 -11.29 6.60
CA ILE A 141 -3.20 -10.38 6.29
C ILE A 141 -2.77 -9.64 7.56
N PHE A 142 -3.72 -9.08 8.30
CA PHE A 142 -3.43 -8.35 9.53
C PHE A 142 -2.78 -9.26 10.59
N ASN A 143 -3.32 -10.43 10.85
CA ASN A 143 -2.79 -11.35 11.86
C ASN A 143 -1.36 -11.81 11.56
N VAL A 144 -1.01 -11.94 10.28
CA VAL A 144 0.33 -12.42 9.88
C VAL A 144 1.33 -11.27 9.79
N THR A 145 0.94 -10.13 9.21
CA THR A 145 1.87 -9.06 8.87
C THR A 145 1.86 -7.89 9.87
N GLY A 146 0.83 -7.78 10.72
CA GLY A 146 0.58 -6.62 11.57
C GLY A 146 0.20 -5.36 10.78
N LYS A 147 0.01 -5.46 9.46
CA LYS A 147 -0.39 -4.35 8.59
C LYS A 147 -1.87 -4.44 8.26
N GLU A 148 -2.58 -3.35 8.45
CA GLU A 148 -3.99 -3.25 8.12
C GLU A 148 -4.14 -2.82 6.65
N PRO A 149 -4.58 -3.73 5.74
CA PRO A 149 -4.73 -3.36 4.33
C PRO A 149 -5.94 -2.43 4.16
N ARG A 150 -5.74 -1.34 3.41
CA ARG A 150 -6.80 -0.37 3.07
C ARG A 150 -7.03 -0.28 1.56
N LEU A 151 -6.18 -0.92 0.78
CA LEU A 151 -6.31 -1.06 -0.65
C LEU A 151 -6.69 -2.49 -1.00
N ILE A 152 -7.62 -2.63 -1.95
CA ILE A 152 -7.96 -3.94 -2.53
C ILE A 152 -7.82 -3.89 -4.04
N ARG A 153 -7.17 -4.90 -4.60
CA ARG A 153 -7.26 -5.24 -6.02
C ARG A 153 -8.08 -6.50 -6.14
N THR A 154 -9.19 -6.42 -6.86
CA THR A 154 -10.06 -7.58 -7.03
C THR A 154 -9.41 -8.63 -7.92
N PRO A 155 -9.54 -9.93 -7.61
CA PRO A 155 -9.00 -10.99 -8.45
C PRO A 155 -9.47 -10.87 -9.91
N ASN A 156 -8.56 -11.15 -10.85
CA ASN A 156 -8.81 -11.07 -12.29
C ASN A 156 -9.22 -9.69 -12.81
N GLY A 157 -9.10 -8.63 -12.01
CA GLY A 157 -9.64 -7.31 -12.34
C GLY A 157 -11.16 -7.25 -12.38
N ASP A 158 -11.82 -8.27 -11.83
CA ASP A 158 -13.27 -8.40 -11.86
C ASP A 158 -13.95 -7.48 -10.83
N TRP A 159 -14.87 -6.66 -11.28
CA TRP A 159 -15.65 -5.77 -10.43
C TRP A 159 -16.96 -5.33 -11.08
N ASP A 160 -17.91 -4.92 -10.26
CA ASP A 160 -19.10 -4.16 -10.58
C ASP A 160 -19.38 -3.14 -9.46
N GLU A 161 -20.44 -2.34 -9.59
CA GLU A 161 -20.82 -1.37 -8.55
C GLU A 161 -21.05 -2.02 -7.18
N LYS A 162 -21.58 -3.23 -7.16
CA LYS A 162 -21.85 -3.98 -5.94
C LYS A 162 -20.55 -4.34 -5.22
N VAL A 163 -19.52 -4.76 -5.97
CA VAL A 163 -18.18 -5.07 -5.43
C VAL A 163 -17.55 -3.80 -4.86
N VAL A 164 -17.59 -2.70 -5.60
CA VAL A 164 -17.03 -1.41 -5.15
C VAL A 164 -17.72 -0.93 -3.87
N LYS A 165 -19.05 -0.94 -3.82
CA LYS A 165 -19.79 -0.57 -2.61
C LYS A 165 -19.46 -1.45 -1.41
N ALA A 166 -19.37 -2.77 -1.61
CA ALA A 166 -19.01 -3.70 -0.55
C ALA A 166 -17.60 -3.43 0.00
N ALA A 167 -16.63 -3.14 -0.86
CA ALA A 167 -15.28 -2.78 -0.47
C ALA A 167 -15.24 -1.45 0.30
N GLN A 168 -15.93 -0.42 -0.20
CA GLN A 168 -16.01 0.90 0.45
C GLN A 168 -16.65 0.84 1.84
N GLU A 169 -17.72 0.05 2.01
CA GLU A 169 -18.36 -0.16 3.31
C GLU A 169 -17.43 -0.82 4.35
N LEU A 170 -16.40 -1.52 3.89
CA LEU A 170 -15.34 -2.08 4.72
C LEU A 170 -14.09 -1.17 4.81
N GLY A 171 -14.18 0.07 4.31
CA GLY A 171 -13.09 1.05 4.37
C GLY A 171 -11.96 0.81 3.37
N TYR A 172 -12.24 0.12 2.27
CA TYR A 172 -11.27 -0.12 1.20
C TYR A 172 -11.41 0.83 0.03
N THR A 173 -10.27 1.21 -0.55
CA THR A 173 -10.19 1.80 -1.90
C THR A 173 -9.90 0.69 -2.90
N VAL A 174 -10.69 0.60 -3.98
CA VAL A 174 -10.48 -0.40 -5.03
C VAL A 174 -9.45 0.13 -6.02
N ILE A 175 -8.39 -0.63 -6.24
CA ILE A 175 -7.26 -0.29 -7.10
C ILE A 175 -7.18 -1.28 -8.25
N GLN A 176 -7.15 -0.76 -9.45
CA GLN A 176 -6.85 -1.50 -10.67
C GLN A 176 -5.47 -1.07 -11.21
N TRP A 177 -5.29 -1.01 -12.51
CA TRP A 177 -4.03 -0.64 -13.17
C TRP A 177 -4.27 0.06 -14.51
N ASP A 178 -3.41 1.00 -14.83
CA ASP A 178 -3.36 1.69 -16.12
C ASP A 178 -2.50 0.90 -17.12
N VAL A 179 -1.42 0.28 -16.63
CA VAL A 179 -0.53 -0.51 -17.47
C VAL A 179 -0.42 -1.94 -16.96
N ASP A 180 -0.97 -2.89 -17.74
CA ASP A 180 -0.72 -4.32 -17.57
C ASP A 180 0.61 -4.70 -18.25
N SER A 181 1.57 -5.19 -17.48
CA SER A 181 2.86 -5.67 -18.00
C SER A 181 2.74 -6.91 -18.88
N LEU A 182 1.65 -7.67 -18.74
CA LEU A 182 1.41 -9.00 -19.34
C LEU A 182 2.44 -10.06 -18.90
N ASP A 183 3.14 -9.86 -17.79
CA ASP A 183 4.13 -10.81 -17.26
C ASP A 183 3.52 -12.18 -16.95
N TRP A 184 2.24 -12.23 -16.61
CA TRP A 184 1.46 -13.45 -16.38
C TRP A 184 1.31 -14.35 -17.63
N LYS A 185 1.49 -13.80 -18.83
CA LYS A 185 1.54 -14.55 -20.10
C LYS A 185 2.92 -15.12 -20.39
N ASN A 186 3.94 -14.73 -19.66
CA ASN A 186 5.35 -15.04 -19.91
C ASN A 186 5.79 -14.73 -21.37
N PRO A 187 5.57 -13.49 -21.87
CA PRO A 187 5.75 -13.16 -23.29
C PRO A 187 7.22 -12.88 -23.68
N GLY A 188 8.14 -13.05 -22.76
CA GLY A 188 9.56 -12.70 -22.87
C GLY A 188 9.89 -11.40 -22.14
N VAL A 189 11.07 -11.37 -21.51
CA VAL A 189 11.57 -10.23 -20.71
C VAL A 189 11.50 -8.91 -21.49
N VAL A 190 12.05 -8.91 -22.73
CA VAL A 190 12.07 -7.71 -23.60
C VAL A 190 10.66 -7.19 -23.87
N THR A 191 9.67 -8.08 -24.02
CA THR A 191 8.28 -7.70 -24.27
C THR A 191 7.68 -7.02 -23.04
N ILE A 192 7.91 -7.55 -21.84
CA ILE A 192 7.45 -6.97 -20.56
C ILE A 192 8.04 -5.57 -20.39
N VAL A 193 9.37 -5.45 -20.51
CA VAL A 193 10.10 -4.18 -20.35
C VAL A 193 9.58 -3.13 -21.34
N ARG A 194 9.60 -3.46 -22.64
CA ARG A 194 9.16 -2.55 -23.69
C ARG A 194 7.72 -2.10 -23.50
N ARG A 195 6.83 -3.01 -23.08
CA ARG A 195 5.42 -2.71 -22.87
C ARG A 195 5.24 -1.70 -21.73
N VAL A 196 5.85 -1.94 -20.58
CA VAL A 196 5.79 -1.01 -19.44
C VAL A 196 6.35 0.36 -19.83
N LEU A 197 7.58 0.40 -20.34
CA LEU A 197 8.27 1.66 -20.65
C LEU A 197 7.60 2.47 -21.77
N LYS A 198 6.89 1.81 -22.70
CA LYS A 198 6.16 2.49 -23.78
C LYS A 198 4.83 3.09 -23.33
N LEU A 199 4.13 2.42 -22.39
CA LEU A 199 2.76 2.78 -22.01
C LEU A 199 2.68 3.64 -20.77
N VAL A 200 3.75 3.67 -19.95
CA VAL A 200 3.76 4.45 -18.72
C VAL A 200 3.62 5.94 -19.01
N ARG A 201 2.82 6.61 -18.18
CA ARG A 201 2.57 8.06 -18.16
C ARG A 201 2.52 8.56 -16.71
N PRO A 202 2.56 9.86 -16.44
CA PRO A 202 2.42 10.39 -15.08
C PRO A 202 1.18 9.83 -14.38
N GLY A 203 1.36 9.37 -13.14
CA GLY A 203 0.29 8.81 -12.32
C GLY A 203 -0.08 7.35 -12.61
N THR A 204 0.63 6.65 -13.49
CA THR A 204 0.38 5.23 -13.83
C THR A 204 0.55 4.31 -12.63
N ILE A 205 -0.41 3.38 -12.48
CA ILE A 205 -0.27 2.17 -11.67
C ILE A 205 0.06 1.01 -12.61
N VAL A 206 1.22 0.38 -12.42
CA VAL A 206 1.67 -0.77 -13.22
C VAL A 206 1.31 -2.07 -12.52
N LEU A 207 0.64 -2.98 -13.22
CA LEU A 207 0.42 -4.35 -12.79
C LEU A 207 1.60 -5.23 -13.15
N LEU A 208 2.13 -5.88 -12.14
CA LEU A 208 3.10 -6.96 -12.18
C LEU A 208 2.63 -8.10 -11.25
N HIS A 209 3.24 -9.25 -11.32
CA HIS A 209 2.96 -10.36 -10.44
C HIS A 209 4.23 -10.89 -9.79
N ALA A 210 4.14 -11.24 -8.51
CA ALA A 210 5.18 -11.97 -7.81
C ALA A 210 4.71 -13.40 -7.45
N SER A 211 3.93 -14.01 -8.34
CA SER A 211 3.45 -15.40 -8.27
C SER A 211 4.28 -16.31 -9.17
N ASP A 212 4.42 -17.59 -8.84
CA ASP A 212 5.29 -18.55 -9.56
C ASP A 212 4.86 -18.84 -11.01
N SER A 213 3.63 -18.48 -11.38
CA SER A 213 3.17 -18.51 -12.78
C SER A 213 3.88 -17.46 -13.65
N CYS A 214 4.36 -16.37 -13.06
CA CYS A 214 4.99 -15.23 -13.74
C CYS A 214 6.52 -15.36 -13.65
N ARG A 215 7.08 -16.27 -14.48
CA ARG A 215 8.48 -16.73 -14.39
C ARG A 215 9.52 -15.73 -14.92
N GLN A 216 9.08 -14.56 -15.38
CA GLN A 216 9.95 -13.58 -16.03
C GLN A 216 9.95 -12.23 -15.32
N THR A 217 9.10 -12.04 -14.33
CA THR A 217 8.95 -10.76 -13.62
C THR A 217 10.24 -10.35 -12.92
N ASP A 218 10.88 -11.26 -12.20
CA ASP A 218 12.17 -11.04 -11.53
C ASP A 218 13.28 -10.66 -12.52
N LYS A 219 13.25 -11.22 -13.73
CA LYS A 219 14.23 -10.95 -14.80
C LYS A 219 13.97 -9.62 -15.48
N ALA A 220 12.70 -9.24 -15.66
CA ALA A 220 12.32 -7.99 -16.31
C ALA A 220 12.43 -6.77 -15.36
N LEU A 221 12.23 -6.97 -14.07
CA LEU A 221 12.11 -5.90 -13.09
C LEU A 221 13.32 -4.95 -13.04
N PRO A 222 14.59 -5.40 -13.08
CA PRO A 222 15.74 -4.49 -13.09
C PRO A 222 15.74 -3.53 -14.28
N GLU A 223 15.41 -4.03 -15.48
CA GLU A 223 15.36 -3.20 -16.69
C GLU A 223 14.16 -2.25 -16.67
N VAL A 224 13.01 -2.67 -16.13
CA VAL A 224 11.84 -1.79 -15.92
C VAL A 224 12.22 -0.63 -14.98
N ILE A 225 12.85 -0.92 -13.84
CA ILE A 225 13.27 0.10 -12.88
C ILE A 225 14.27 1.07 -13.51
N ALA A 226 15.30 0.55 -14.17
CA ALA A 226 16.32 1.38 -14.83
C ALA A 226 15.71 2.28 -15.91
N GLY A 227 14.83 1.73 -16.76
CA GLY A 227 14.16 2.49 -17.82
C GLY A 227 13.21 3.57 -17.29
N LEU A 228 12.46 3.29 -16.21
CA LEU A 228 11.61 4.29 -15.55
C LEU A 228 12.44 5.44 -14.97
N ARG A 229 13.57 5.14 -14.32
CA ARG A 229 14.50 6.18 -13.83
C ARG A 229 15.09 7.01 -14.97
N GLN A 230 15.49 6.36 -16.07
CA GLN A 230 16.02 7.06 -17.26
C GLN A 230 14.97 8.00 -17.87
N GLN A 231 13.69 7.64 -17.83
CA GLN A 231 12.59 8.50 -18.26
C GLN A 231 12.23 9.59 -17.22
N GLY A 232 12.90 9.60 -16.07
CA GLY A 232 12.74 10.58 -14.99
C GLY A 232 11.57 10.29 -14.06
N TYR A 233 11.04 9.07 -14.03
CA TYR A 233 9.96 8.69 -13.12
C TYR A 233 10.47 8.37 -11.72
N LYS A 234 9.80 8.94 -10.72
CA LYS A 234 9.87 8.52 -9.32
C LYS A 234 8.90 7.35 -9.11
N MET A 235 9.38 6.26 -8.53
CA MET A 235 8.56 5.12 -8.15
C MET A 235 8.17 5.21 -6.69
N VAL A 236 6.87 5.07 -6.40
CA VAL A 236 6.27 5.20 -5.06
C VAL A 236 5.26 4.09 -4.83
N THR A 237 4.75 3.94 -3.59
CA THR A 237 3.62 3.05 -3.32
C THR A 237 2.31 3.63 -3.88
N VAL A 238 1.27 2.79 -3.99
CA VAL A 238 -0.04 3.26 -4.48
C VAL A 238 -0.63 4.32 -3.56
N SER A 239 -0.57 4.15 -2.23
CA SER A 239 -1.06 5.17 -1.29
C SER A 239 -0.26 6.47 -1.37
N GLU A 240 1.05 6.41 -1.62
CA GLU A 240 1.84 7.61 -1.87
C GLU A 240 1.44 8.26 -3.19
N LEU A 241 1.21 7.46 -4.26
CA LEU A 241 0.76 7.96 -5.56
C LEU A 241 -0.57 8.71 -5.46
N LEU A 242 -1.52 8.20 -4.67
CA LEU A 242 -2.84 8.84 -4.44
C LEU A 242 -2.76 10.24 -3.83
N ARG A 243 -1.61 10.65 -3.29
CA ARG A 243 -1.39 12.02 -2.77
C ARG A 243 -1.04 13.04 -3.84
N TYR A 244 -0.68 12.59 -5.04
CA TYR A 244 -0.30 13.46 -6.17
C TYR A 244 -1.51 13.98 -6.97
N GLY A 245 -2.70 13.49 -6.70
CA GLY A 245 -3.92 13.95 -7.36
C GLY A 245 -5.09 12.99 -7.20
N PRO A 246 -6.24 13.30 -7.80
CA PRO A 246 -7.40 12.44 -7.75
C PRO A 246 -7.15 11.14 -8.53
N GLY A 247 -7.62 10.03 -7.98
CA GLY A 247 -7.74 8.78 -8.72
C GLY A 247 -8.76 8.91 -9.84
N VAL A 248 -8.49 8.29 -10.98
CA VAL A 248 -9.39 8.30 -12.14
C VAL A 248 -9.72 6.88 -12.59
N LEU A 249 -10.93 6.72 -13.07
CA LEU A 249 -11.33 5.67 -13.98
C LEU A 249 -10.69 5.98 -15.34
N ASP A 250 -10.24 4.98 -16.04
CA ASP A 250 -9.72 5.20 -17.39
C ASP A 250 -10.83 5.47 -18.38
#